data_a0f17e72be702f607a9245249f6f8d8e
#
_entry.id   a0f17e72be702f607a9245249f6f8d8e
#
_cell.length_a   1.000
_cell.length_b   1.000
_cell.length_c   1.000
_cell.angle_alpha   90.00
_cell.angle_beta   90.00
_cell.angle_gamma   90.00
#
_symmetry.space_group_name_H-M   'P 1'
#
loop_
_entity.id
_entity.type
_entity.pdbx_description
1 polymer ?
#
loop_
_entity_poly.entity_id
_entity_poly.type
_entity_poly.pdbx_seq_one_letter_code
_entity_poly.pdbx_strand_id
1 'polypeptide(L)'
;MIRRARPDEAELLHVLTGRSALHWGYEPEFLDWEPEALAVTPEFLARSDTWVLEEDGVIAGYCSLVGQPPEISLDKLFVEPDLIGTGRGKQLWLHAIEMAREMGAEELTFAADPNAAPFYRAMGAEWVREEETTRPGWNLQWFRFPLAQSSSVPAGSVEL
;
A
#
# COMPACT_ATOMS: atom_id res chain seq x y z
N MET A 1 -4.29 -11.56 -11.86
CA MET A 1 -2.88 -11.45 -12.26
C MET A 1 -2.32 -10.11 -11.85
N ILE A 2 -1.15 -10.09 -11.23
CA ILE A 2 -0.50 -8.85 -10.82
C ILE A 2 0.58 -8.52 -11.83
N ARG A 3 0.61 -7.30 -12.32
CA ARG A 3 1.60 -6.84 -13.28
C ARG A 3 1.97 -5.39 -13.01
N ARG A 4 3.04 -4.92 -13.63
CA ARG A 4 3.42 -3.51 -13.51
C ARG A 4 2.35 -2.61 -14.10
N ALA A 5 2.13 -1.48 -13.45
CA ALA A 5 1.24 -0.45 -13.97
C ALA A 5 1.88 0.22 -15.17
N ARG A 6 1.07 0.63 -16.13
CA ARG A 6 1.56 1.38 -17.30
C ARG A 6 1.35 2.87 -17.07
N PRO A 7 2.20 3.72 -17.66
CA PRO A 7 2.05 5.17 -17.44
C PRO A 7 0.68 5.71 -17.85
N ASP A 8 0.05 5.12 -18.86
CA ASP A 8 -1.24 5.57 -19.33
C ASP A 8 -2.39 5.14 -18.41
N GLU A 9 -2.10 4.42 -17.33
CA GLU A 9 -3.10 4.01 -16.35
C GLU A 9 -3.21 4.96 -15.17
N ALA A 10 -2.43 6.04 -15.16
CA ALA A 10 -2.40 6.94 -14.01
C ALA A 10 -3.78 7.49 -13.67
N GLU A 11 -4.52 7.95 -14.64
CA GLU A 11 -5.84 8.54 -14.38
C GLU A 11 -6.81 7.50 -13.84
N LEU A 12 -6.78 6.30 -14.39
CA LEU A 12 -7.64 5.21 -13.91
C LEU A 12 -7.35 4.91 -12.45
N LEU A 13 -6.07 4.84 -12.09
CA LEU A 13 -5.69 4.54 -10.71
C LEU A 13 -6.01 5.72 -9.79
N HIS A 14 -5.91 6.94 -10.29
CA HIS A 14 -6.27 8.12 -9.51
C HIS A 14 -7.76 8.10 -9.15
N VAL A 15 -8.61 7.77 -10.11
CA VAL A 15 -10.05 7.71 -9.89
C VAL A 15 -10.40 6.55 -8.95
N LEU A 16 -9.75 5.40 -9.14
CA LEU A 16 -9.95 4.26 -8.25
C LEU A 16 -9.59 4.62 -6.81
N THR A 17 -8.47 5.32 -6.64
CA THR A 17 -8.02 5.73 -5.30
C THR A 17 -9.08 6.58 -4.61
N GLY A 18 -9.66 7.52 -5.34
CA GLY A 18 -10.71 8.37 -4.77
C GLY A 18 -11.93 7.56 -4.33
N ARG A 19 -12.38 6.64 -5.18
CA ARG A 19 -13.53 5.80 -4.83
C ARG A 19 -13.24 4.97 -3.60
N SER A 20 -12.06 4.37 -3.55
CA SER A 20 -11.66 3.51 -2.44
C SER A 20 -11.55 4.31 -1.14
N ALA A 21 -10.94 5.50 -1.21
CA ALA A 21 -10.76 6.33 -0.03
C ALA A 21 -12.09 6.76 0.57
N LEU A 22 -13.10 6.97 -0.26
CA LEU A 22 -14.41 7.41 0.23
C LEU A 22 -15.28 6.25 0.74
N HIS A 23 -14.79 5.02 0.62
CA HIS A 23 -15.54 3.82 1.07
C HIS A 23 -15.97 3.91 2.54
N TRP A 24 -15.18 4.58 3.37
CA TRP A 24 -15.41 4.60 4.80
C TRP A 24 -16.46 5.64 5.22
N GLY A 25 -17.14 6.27 4.25
CA GLY A 25 -18.21 7.21 4.55
C GLY A 25 -17.76 8.65 4.74
N TYR A 26 -16.55 8.96 4.34
CA TYR A 26 -16.08 10.34 4.41
C TYR A 26 -16.82 11.22 3.40
N GLU A 27 -16.95 12.50 3.73
CA GLU A 27 -17.48 13.46 2.78
C GLU A 27 -16.50 13.64 1.62
N PRO A 28 -16.97 14.06 0.44
CA PRO A 28 -16.06 14.24 -0.72
C PRO A 28 -14.85 15.13 -0.45
N GLU A 29 -14.98 16.10 0.46
CA GLU A 29 -13.87 16.97 0.82
C GLU A 29 -12.69 16.21 1.40
N PHE A 30 -12.91 14.96 1.85
CA PHE A 30 -11.83 14.12 2.35
C PHE A 30 -10.70 14.02 1.33
N LEU A 31 -11.03 14.03 0.04
CA LEU A 31 -10.02 13.89 -1.01
C LEU A 31 -9.06 15.07 -1.06
N ASP A 32 -9.45 16.19 -0.42
CA ASP A 32 -8.61 17.39 -0.38
C ASP A 32 -7.77 17.49 0.89
N TRP A 33 -7.94 16.56 1.85
CA TRP A 33 -7.19 16.61 3.11
C TRP A 33 -5.72 16.30 2.91
N GLU A 34 -5.43 15.31 2.07
CA GLU A 34 -4.08 14.87 1.80
C GLU A 34 -3.97 14.59 0.31
N PRO A 35 -4.05 15.65 -0.51
CA PRO A 35 -4.15 15.42 -1.96
C PRO A 35 -2.96 14.70 -2.54
N GLU A 36 -1.76 14.92 -1.99
CA GLU A 36 -0.58 14.24 -2.53
C GLU A 36 -0.56 12.77 -2.17
N ALA A 37 -1.14 12.41 -1.01
CA ALA A 37 -1.19 11.02 -0.61
C ALA A 37 -2.15 10.21 -1.48
N LEU A 38 -3.13 10.87 -2.08
CA LEU A 38 -4.15 10.20 -2.89
C LEU A 38 -3.94 10.36 -4.39
N ALA A 39 -3.04 11.25 -4.80
CA ALA A 39 -2.87 11.55 -6.22
C ALA A 39 -2.05 10.48 -6.92
N VAL A 40 -2.53 10.01 -8.06
CA VAL A 40 -1.76 9.14 -8.93
C VAL A 40 -1.59 9.86 -10.25
N THR A 41 -0.35 10.23 -10.56
CA THR A 41 -0.01 10.96 -11.76
C THR A 41 1.01 10.14 -12.54
N PRO A 42 1.24 10.46 -13.84
CA PRO A 42 2.33 9.80 -14.56
C PRO A 42 3.68 10.00 -13.88
N GLU A 43 3.90 11.18 -13.26
CA GLU A 43 5.13 11.45 -12.52
C GLU A 43 5.27 10.54 -11.31
N PHE A 44 4.15 10.31 -10.59
CA PHE A 44 4.18 9.38 -9.46
C PHE A 44 4.53 7.97 -9.93
N LEU A 45 3.91 7.53 -11.03
CA LEU A 45 4.21 6.18 -11.54
C LEU A 45 5.66 6.05 -11.99
N ALA A 46 6.25 7.14 -12.52
CA ALA A 46 7.64 7.10 -12.93
C ALA A 46 8.61 7.01 -11.76
N ARG A 47 8.26 7.53 -10.58
CA ARG A 47 9.16 7.54 -9.43
C ARG A 47 8.83 6.46 -8.39
N SER A 48 7.87 5.62 -8.67
CA SER A 48 7.45 4.55 -7.76
C SER A 48 7.51 3.22 -8.46
N ASP A 49 7.42 2.15 -7.67
CA ASP A 49 7.22 0.81 -8.21
C ASP A 49 5.77 0.44 -7.95
N THR A 50 4.97 0.44 -8.98
CA THR A 50 3.52 0.24 -8.86
C THR A 50 3.07 -0.97 -9.65
N TRP A 51 2.25 -1.80 -9.02
CA TRP A 51 1.67 -3.00 -9.62
C TRP A 51 0.16 -2.93 -9.53
N VAL A 52 -0.50 -3.46 -10.56
CA VAL A 52 -1.97 -3.55 -10.57
C VAL A 52 -2.39 -5.01 -10.50
N LEU A 53 -3.52 -5.26 -9.86
CA LEU A 53 -4.17 -6.56 -9.87
C LEU A 53 -5.26 -6.52 -10.93
N GLU A 54 -5.06 -7.26 -12.01
CA GLU A 54 -5.98 -7.27 -13.12
C GLU A 54 -6.72 -8.59 -13.18
N GLU A 55 -8.05 -8.54 -13.32
CA GLU A 55 -8.89 -9.72 -13.41
C GLU A 55 -9.85 -9.51 -14.57
N ASP A 56 -9.82 -10.41 -15.56
CA ASP A 56 -10.70 -10.36 -16.73
C ASP A 56 -10.64 -8.99 -17.45
N GLY A 57 -9.43 -8.44 -17.54
CA GLY A 57 -9.22 -7.18 -18.21
C GLY A 57 -9.58 -5.94 -17.41
N VAL A 58 -9.96 -6.10 -16.13
CA VAL A 58 -10.37 -5.00 -15.28
C VAL A 58 -9.41 -4.90 -14.10
N ILE A 59 -8.99 -3.69 -13.75
CA ILE A 59 -8.11 -3.48 -12.61
C ILE A 59 -8.94 -3.47 -11.34
N ALA A 60 -8.64 -4.42 -10.44
CA ALA A 60 -9.33 -4.58 -9.16
C ALA A 60 -8.69 -3.76 -8.05
N GLY A 61 -7.40 -3.45 -8.18
CA GLY A 61 -6.67 -2.70 -7.17
C GLY A 61 -5.22 -2.54 -7.56
N TYR A 62 -4.45 -1.89 -6.69
CA TYR A 62 -3.03 -1.66 -6.97
C TYR A 62 -2.26 -1.39 -5.69
N CYS A 63 -0.94 -1.49 -5.76
CA CYS A 63 -0.06 -1.10 -4.67
C CYS A 63 1.18 -0.41 -5.22
N SER A 64 1.76 0.49 -4.41
CA SER A 64 2.94 1.26 -4.81
C SER A 64 3.98 1.25 -3.71
N LEU A 65 5.23 1.00 -4.10
CA LEU A 65 6.38 1.10 -3.21
C LEU A 65 7.21 2.31 -3.64
N VAL A 66 7.74 3.05 -2.65
CA VAL A 66 8.62 4.18 -2.91
C VAL A 66 9.84 4.09 -2.00
N GLY A 67 10.92 4.75 -2.40
CA GLY A 67 12.14 4.81 -1.60
C GLY A 67 13.20 3.87 -2.11
N GLN A 68 14.30 3.80 -1.35
CA GLN A 68 15.45 2.99 -1.71
C GLN A 68 15.83 2.09 -0.55
N PRO A 69 16.33 0.87 -0.82
CA PRO A 69 16.77 0.02 0.28
C PRO A 69 17.82 0.74 1.11
N PRO A 70 17.89 0.47 2.42
CA PRO A 70 17.11 -0.56 3.12
C PRO A 70 15.73 -0.12 3.53
N GLU A 71 15.35 1.14 3.26
CA GLU A 71 14.09 1.71 3.73
C GLU A 71 13.15 1.93 2.57
N ILE A 72 12.14 1.07 2.47
CA ILE A 72 11.12 1.19 1.44
C ILE A 72 9.79 1.39 2.12
N SER A 73 8.95 2.25 1.55
CA SER A 73 7.62 2.52 2.07
C SER A 73 6.56 1.97 1.14
N LEU A 74 5.51 1.44 1.76
CA LEU A 74 4.28 1.13 1.03
C LEU A 74 3.48 2.43 0.98
N ASP A 75 3.53 3.10 -0.18
CA ASP A 75 2.92 4.41 -0.31
C ASP A 75 1.43 4.34 -0.56
N LYS A 76 0.99 3.34 -1.32
CA LYS A 76 -0.43 3.19 -1.66
C LYS A 76 -0.79 1.72 -1.76
N LEU A 77 -1.97 1.39 -1.26
CA LEU A 77 -2.60 0.08 -1.47
C LEU A 77 -4.10 0.33 -1.46
N PHE A 78 -4.72 0.24 -2.62
CA PHE A 78 -6.14 0.54 -2.76
C PHE A 78 -6.81 -0.53 -3.62
N VAL A 79 -8.07 -0.85 -3.27
CA VAL A 79 -8.87 -1.85 -3.96
C VAL A 79 -10.21 -1.21 -4.30
N GLU A 80 -10.82 -1.60 -5.41
CA GLU A 80 -12.16 -1.10 -5.74
C GLU A 80 -13.09 -1.33 -4.55
N PRO A 81 -13.97 -0.38 -4.25
CA PRO A 81 -14.81 -0.49 -3.04
C PRO A 81 -15.61 -1.78 -2.95
N ASP A 82 -16.16 -2.26 -4.06
CA ASP A 82 -16.96 -3.50 -4.07
C ASP A 82 -16.12 -4.72 -3.75
N LEU A 83 -14.81 -4.63 -3.85
CA LEU A 83 -13.92 -5.78 -3.67
C LEU A 83 -13.17 -5.73 -2.34
N ILE A 84 -13.42 -4.72 -1.53
CA ILE A 84 -12.84 -4.66 -0.19
C ILE A 84 -13.41 -5.82 0.62
N GLY A 85 -12.54 -6.52 1.33
CA GLY A 85 -12.96 -7.69 2.12
C GLY A 85 -13.00 -8.98 1.35
N THR A 86 -12.52 -8.99 0.11
CA THR A 86 -12.58 -10.19 -0.74
C THR A 86 -11.23 -10.91 -0.88
N GLY A 87 -10.20 -10.43 -0.16
CA GLY A 87 -8.87 -11.04 -0.23
C GLY A 87 -7.94 -10.38 -1.24
N ARG A 88 -8.43 -9.43 -2.03
CA ARG A 88 -7.60 -8.77 -3.04
C ARG A 88 -6.58 -7.83 -2.40
N GLY A 89 -6.96 -7.16 -1.32
CA GLY A 89 -6.00 -6.36 -0.57
C GLY A 89 -4.88 -7.22 -0.03
N LYS A 90 -5.19 -8.42 0.44
CA LYS A 90 -4.18 -9.34 0.94
C LYS A 90 -3.25 -9.79 -0.17
N GLN A 91 -3.78 -10.05 -1.37
CA GLN A 91 -2.95 -10.42 -2.51
C GLN A 91 -1.95 -9.32 -2.84
N LEU A 92 -2.41 -8.07 -2.85
CA LEU A 92 -1.54 -6.95 -3.15
C LEU A 92 -0.51 -6.74 -2.04
N TRP A 93 -0.92 -6.90 -0.78
CA TRP A 93 -0.02 -6.80 0.36
C TRP A 93 1.11 -7.84 0.25
N LEU A 94 0.77 -9.10 -0.02
CA LEU A 94 1.77 -10.16 -0.12
C LEU A 94 2.72 -9.91 -1.28
N HIS A 95 2.20 -9.37 -2.39
CA HIS A 95 3.05 -9.03 -3.53
C HIS A 95 4.01 -7.90 -3.17
N ALA A 96 3.52 -6.87 -2.48
CA ALA A 96 4.36 -5.74 -2.08
C ALA A 96 5.49 -6.19 -1.16
N ILE A 97 5.19 -7.09 -0.23
CA ILE A 97 6.21 -7.65 0.66
C ILE A 97 7.27 -8.40 -0.12
N GLU A 98 6.84 -9.25 -1.06
CA GLU A 98 7.78 -10.02 -1.84
C GLU A 98 8.67 -9.11 -2.69
N MET A 99 8.10 -8.09 -3.30
CA MET A 99 8.87 -7.17 -4.12
C MET A 99 9.85 -6.35 -3.26
N ALA A 100 9.42 -5.93 -2.08
CA ALA A 100 10.30 -5.19 -1.19
C ALA A 100 11.49 -6.05 -0.76
N ARG A 101 11.27 -7.33 -0.51
CA ARG A 101 12.36 -8.25 -0.19
C ARG A 101 13.33 -8.39 -1.35
N GLU A 102 12.81 -8.53 -2.55
CA GLU A 102 13.66 -8.67 -3.73
C GLU A 102 14.48 -7.41 -3.99
N MET A 103 13.95 -6.24 -3.59
CA MET A 103 14.67 -4.99 -3.73
C MET A 103 15.74 -4.80 -2.67
N GLY A 104 15.77 -5.66 -1.67
CA GLY A 104 16.78 -5.58 -0.61
C GLY A 104 16.35 -4.77 0.61
N ALA A 105 15.06 -4.53 0.77
CA ALA A 105 14.58 -3.79 1.93
C ALA A 105 14.70 -4.63 3.19
N GLU A 106 15.02 -3.99 4.31
CA GLU A 106 15.07 -4.64 5.61
C GLU A 106 13.76 -4.52 6.35
N GLU A 107 12.98 -3.50 6.03
CA GLU A 107 11.64 -3.37 6.57
C GLU A 107 10.81 -2.51 5.63
N LEU A 108 9.50 -2.67 5.76
CA LEU A 108 8.53 -1.88 5.03
C LEU A 108 7.87 -0.96 6.04
N THR A 109 7.80 0.34 5.77
CA THR A 109 7.13 1.28 6.63
C THR A 109 6.00 1.96 5.89
N PHE A 110 4.98 2.39 6.61
CA PHE A 110 3.86 3.07 5.95
C PHE A 110 2.92 3.68 6.97
N ALA A 111 2.16 4.67 6.50
CA ALA A 111 1.11 5.30 7.27
C ALA A 111 -0.23 4.86 6.70
N ALA A 112 -1.18 4.56 7.56
CA ALA A 112 -2.48 4.05 7.16
C ALA A 112 -3.60 4.93 7.72
N ASP A 113 -4.69 5.02 6.95
CA ASP A 113 -5.94 5.58 7.44
C ASP A 113 -6.37 4.78 8.67
N PRO A 114 -6.92 5.43 9.70
CA PRO A 114 -7.35 4.70 10.90
C PRO A 114 -8.30 3.54 10.60
N ASN A 115 -9.12 3.68 9.56
CA ASN A 115 -10.05 2.60 9.21
C ASN A 115 -9.36 1.42 8.53
N ALA A 116 -8.19 1.61 7.98
CA ALA A 116 -7.41 0.54 7.37
C ALA A 116 -6.48 -0.14 8.36
N ALA A 117 -6.24 0.45 9.52
CA ALA A 117 -5.32 -0.10 10.51
C ALA A 117 -5.62 -1.55 10.89
N PRO A 118 -6.89 -1.95 11.10
CA PRO A 118 -7.15 -3.36 11.44
C PRO A 118 -6.69 -4.33 10.36
N PHE A 119 -6.79 -3.94 9.09
CA PHE A 119 -6.31 -4.79 8.00
C PHE A 119 -4.81 -5.04 8.15
N TYR A 120 -4.03 -3.99 8.38
CA TYR A 120 -2.58 -4.12 8.47
C TYR A 120 -2.16 -4.88 9.73
N ARG A 121 -2.88 -4.71 10.84
CA ARG A 121 -2.61 -5.50 12.02
C ARG A 121 -2.86 -6.98 11.74
N ALA A 122 -3.92 -7.29 11.02
CA ALA A 122 -4.23 -8.67 10.66
C ALA A 122 -3.17 -9.27 9.73
N MET A 123 -2.52 -8.43 8.93
CA MET A 123 -1.44 -8.88 8.05
C MET A 123 -0.11 -9.05 8.79
N GLY A 124 -0.05 -8.72 10.06
CA GLY A 124 1.16 -8.90 10.86
C GLY A 124 2.03 -7.68 10.97
N ALA A 125 1.59 -6.53 10.48
CA ALA A 125 2.37 -5.30 10.62
C ALA A 125 2.33 -4.82 12.07
N GLU A 126 3.41 -4.20 12.50
CA GLU A 126 3.57 -3.70 13.86
C GLU A 126 3.26 -2.22 13.91
N TRP A 127 2.37 -1.84 14.81
CA TRP A 127 2.00 -0.44 15.00
C TRP A 127 3.18 0.29 15.67
N VAL A 128 3.52 1.46 15.16
CA VAL A 128 4.64 2.24 15.67
C VAL A 128 4.17 3.47 16.43
N ARG A 129 3.30 4.25 15.82
CA ARG A 129 2.85 5.50 16.43
C ARG A 129 1.67 6.07 15.66
N GLU A 130 1.06 7.06 16.26
CA GLU A 130 -0.02 7.80 15.66
C GLU A 130 0.50 9.18 15.28
N GLU A 131 0.08 9.70 14.15
CA GLU A 131 0.47 11.04 13.71
C GLU A 131 -0.76 11.92 13.58
N GLU A 132 -0.78 13.02 14.30
CA GLU A 132 -1.86 13.98 14.19
C GLU A 132 -1.81 14.67 12.84
N THR A 133 -2.99 14.94 12.29
CA THR A 133 -3.09 15.65 11.02
C THR A 133 -3.79 16.99 11.26
N THR A 134 -3.98 17.76 10.19
CA THR A 134 -4.71 19.02 10.30
C THR A 134 -6.20 18.79 10.56
N ARG A 135 -6.66 17.52 10.48
CA ARG A 135 -8.06 17.19 10.76
C ARG A 135 -8.18 16.60 12.15
N PRO A 136 -8.81 17.32 13.10
CA PRO A 136 -8.95 16.79 14.45
C PRO A 136 -9.68 15.46 14.46
N GLY A 137 -9.12 14.50 15.18
CA GLY A 137 -9.73 13.18 15.31
C GLY A 137 -9.47 12.25 14.17
N TRP A 138 -8.77 12.68 13.12
CA TRP A 138 -8.39 11.80 12.02
C TRP A 138 -6.87 11.76 11.98
N ASN A 139 -6.28 10.72 12.57
CA ASN A 139 -4.84 10.60 12.73
C ASN A 139 -4.31 9.43 11.93
N LEU A 140 -3.14 9.61 11.33
CA LEU A 140 -2.51 8.53 10.58
C LEU A 140 -1.90 7.53 11.54
N GLN A 141 -1.98 6.25 11.19
CA GLN A 141 -1.45 5.16 11.99
C GLN A 141 -0.21 4.62 11.29
N TRP A 142 0.95 4.76 11.91
CA TRP A 142 2.21 4.31 11.33
C TRP A 142 2.52 2.88 11.72
N PHE A 143 2.94 2.10 10.72
CA PHE A 143 3.27 0.69 10.86
C PHE A 143 4.64 0.39 10.30
N ARG A 144 5.22 -0.70 10.76
CA ARG A 144 6.41 -1.29 10.15
C ARG A 144 6.21 -2.78 9.99
N PHE A 145 6.85 -3.36 9.00
CA PHE A 145 6.82 -4.80 8.79
C PHE A 145 8.24 -5.26 8.51
N PRO A 146 8.87 -6.00 9.44
CA PRO A 146 10.25 -6.44 9.25
C PRO A 146 10.35 -7.46 8.14
N LEU A 147 11.35 -7.33 7.29
CA LEU A 147 11.58 -8.22 6.15
C LEU A 147 12.87 -9.01 6.28
N ALA A 148 13.86 -8.45 6.94
CA ALA A 148 15.19 -9.03 6.97
C ALA A 148 15.22 -10.39 7.60
N GLN A 149 14.38 -10.61 8.64
CA GLN A 149 14.39 -11.87 9.30
C GLN A 149 14.05 -13.01 8.43
N SER A 150 13.15 -12.84 7.48
CA SER A 150 12.76 -13.98 6.68
C SER A 150 13.86 -14.41 5.76
N SER A 151 14.80 -13.55 5.44
CA SER A 151 15.91 -13.95 4.59
C SER A 151 16.96 -14.70 5.37
N SER A 152 16.99 -14.58 6.68
CA SER A 152 18.00 -15.24 7.45
C SER A 152 17.64 -16.66 7.78
N VAL A 153 16.49 -17.05 7.50
CA VAL A 153 16.08 -18.38 7.81
C VAL A 153 16.82 -19.42 7.11
N PRO A 154 17.33 -19.27 6.30
CA PRO A 154 18.01 -20.32 5.73
C PRO A 154 19.20 -20.69 6.42
N ALA A 155 18.85 -20.32 6.95
CA ALA A 155 19.62 -20.52 7.27
C ALA A 155 19.80 -21.15 8.08
N GLY A 156 19.44 -20.87 8.30
CA GLY A 156 19.76 -21.17 8.74
C GLY A 156 19.71 -22.01 9.12
N SER A 157 19.36 -21.88 9.09
CA SER A 157 19.49 -22.41 9.33
C SER A 157 19.65 -23.37 9.21
N VAL A 158 19.53 -23.56 9.00
CA VAL A 158 19.84 -24.16 8.73
C VAL A 158 20.55 -24.76 8.71
N GLU A 159 20.76 -24.72 8.74
CA GLU A 159 21.43 -25.01 8.60
C GLU A 159 21.98 -25.56 8.97
N LEU A 160 21.98 -25.74 9.37
CA LEU A 160 22.52 -25.98 9.69
C LEU A 160 22.83 -26.50 9.91
#